data_083b5a102c753621087f240ed5bc8790
#
_entry.id   083b5a102c753621087f240ed5bc8790
#
_cell.length_a   1.000
_cell.length_b   1.000
_cell.length_c   1.000
_cell.angle_alpha   90.00
_cell.angle_beta   90.00
_cell.angle_gamma   90.00
#
_symmetry.space_group_name_H-M   'P 1'
#
loop_
_entity.id
_entity.type
_entity.pdbx_description
1 polymer ?
#
loop_
_entity_poly.entity_id
_entity_poly.type
_entity_poly.pdbx_seq_one_letter_code
_entity_poly.pdbx_strand_id
1 'polypeptide(L)'
;MKLEFKVGRGSDAAEISQILEDWAEATSWIPQVHSALERADYGRWLLDHTKVTILHHERQLVGFLALEDNIVQSLYIKAGFRRLGFGQAAVRYAQEQFNELKLWVFQANGDAQQFYQKLGFEALETSDGQDNDYGLPDILYLWRLNHGSYLQRTVNG
;
A
#
# COMPACT_ATOMS: atom_id res chain seq x y z
N MET A 1 -7.58 -7.96 -17.40
CA MET A 1 -6.13 -8.27 -17.40
C MET A 1 -5.81 -9.19 -16.25
N LYS A 2 -4.96 -10.15 -16.49
CA LYS A 2 -4.62 -11.13 -15.46
C LYS A 2 -3.58 -10.55 -14.50
N LEU A 3 -3.90 -10.51 -13.23
CA LEU A 3 -3.01 -10.11 -12.16
C LEU A 3 -2.81 -11.30 -11.21
N GLU A 4 -1.58 -11.60 -10.88
CA GLU A 4 -1.26 -12.67 -9.94
C GLU A 4 -0.68 -12.08 -8.65
N PHE A 5 -1.09 -12.64 -7.51
CA PHE A 5 -0.58 -12.27 -6.20
C PHE A 5 0.37 -13.36 -5.73
N LYS A 6 1.62 -12.98 -5.45
CA LYS A 6 2.67 -13.93 -5.04
C LYS A 6 3.31 -13.48 -3.74
N VAL A 7 3.76 -14.45 -2.95
CA VAL A 7 4.51 -14.16 -1.72
C VAL A 7 5.82 -13.48 -2.08
N GLY A 8 6.13 -12.37 -1.42
CA GLY A 8 7.39 -11.65 -1.62
C GLY A 8 8.59 -12.48 -1.20
N ARG A 9 9.65 -12.41 -1.98
CA ARG A 9 10.91 -13.14 -1.76
C ARG A 9 12.06 -12.17 -1.65
N GLY A 10 13.16 -12.61 -1.06
CA GLY A 10 14.38 -11.81 -0.97
C GLY A 10 14.85 -11.26 -2.32
N SER A 11 14.65 -12.02 -3.40
CA SER A 11 14.99 -11.60 -4.76
C SER A 11 14.16 -10.43 -5.27
N ASP A 12 13.04 -10.09 -4.61
CA ASP A 12 12.18 -8.96 -4.98
C ASP A 12 12.62 -7.65 -4.33
N ALA A 13 13.53 -7.70 -3.37
CA ALA A 13 13.90 -6.55 -2.52
C ALA A 13 14.37 -5.35 -3.35
N ALA A 14 15.20 -5.57 -4.35
CA ALA A 14 15.77 -4.47 -5.17
C ALA A 14 14.68 -3.76 -5.97
N GLU A 15 13.74 -4.52 -6.55
CA GLU A 15 12.65 -3.91 -7.32
C GLU A 15 11.68 -3.15 -6.41
N ILE A 16 11.39 -3.67 -5.22
CA ILE A 16 10.56 -2.97 -4.24
C ILE A 16 11.20 -1.63 -3.89
N SER A 17 12.49 -1.62 -3.56
CA SER A 17 13.21 -0.39 -3.23
C SER A 17 13.21 0.59 -4.41
N GLN A 18 13.34 0.10 -5.63
CA GLN A 18 13.34 0.94 -6.82
C GLN A 18 11.98 1.60 -7.06
N ILE A 19 10.89 0.88 -6.84
CA ILE A 19 9.54 1.44 -6.96
C ILE A 19 9.35 2.60 -5.98
N LEU A 20 9.81 2.42 -4.75
CA LEU A 20 9.73 3.46 -3.72
C LEU A 20 10.61 4.66 -4.05
N GLU A 21 11.81 4.42 -4.56
CA GLU A 21 12.71 5.48 -4.99
C GLU A 21 12.11 6.30 -6.13
N ASP A 22 11.54 5.63 -7.13
CA ASP A 22 10.89 6.28 -8.27
C ASP A 22 9.70 7.12 -7.81
N TRP A 23 8.92 6.60 -6.87
CA TRP A 23 7.80 7.34 -6.31
C TRP A 23 8.30 8.60 -5.57
N ALA A 24 9.35 8.47 -4.76
CA ALA A 24 9.89 9.59 -4.00
C ALA A 24 10.44 10.67 -4.94
N GLU A 25 11.13 10.28 -6.00
CA GLU A 25 11.65 11.23 -7.00
C GLU A 25 10.53 11.98 -7.72
N ALA A 26 9.41 11.31 -7.98
CA ALA A 26 8.27 11.90 -8.68
C ALA A 26 7.37 12.72 -7.75
N THR A 27 7.61 12.70 -6.44
CA THR A 27 6.73 13.32 -5.44
C THR A 27 7.44 14.51 -4.81
N SER A 28 7.15 15.71 -5.30
CA SER A 28 7.86 16.93 -4.93
C SER A 28 7.70 17.33 -3.46
N TRP A 29 6.59 16.96 -2.82
CA TRP A 29 6.31 17.37 -1.45
C TRP A 29 6.91 16.45 -0.39
N ILE A 30 7.48 15.30 -0.77
CA ILE A 30 8.09 14.38 0.19
C ILE A 30 9.54 14.79 0.49
N PRO A 31 9.93 15.00 1.76
CA PRO A 31 11.32 15.33 2.08
C PRO A 31 12.20 14.09 2.01
N GLN A 32 13.46 14.30 1.69
CA GLN A 32 14.44 13.23 1.59
C GLN A 32 15.13 13.07 2.95
N VAL A 33 14.55 12.27 3.83
CA VAL A 33 15.04 12.10 5.21
C VAL A 33 15.91 10.86 5.39
N HIS A 34 15.92 9.95 4.41
CA HIS A 34 16.70 8.72 4.47
C HIS A 34 17.92 8.80 3.57
N SER A 35 19.02 8.15 3.98
CA SER A 35 20.23 8.05 3.16
C SER A 35 19.98 7.15 1.95
N ALA A 36 20.88 7.24 0.95
CA ALA A 36 20.81 6.36 -0.22
C ALA A 36 20.87 4.89 0.18
N LEU A 37 21.68 4.55 1.18
CA LEU A 37 21.79 3.17 1.66
C LEU A 37 20.49 2.69 2.31
N GLU A 38 19.90 3.53 3.16
CA GLU A 38 18.62 3.21 3.79
C GLU A 38 17.52 2.98 2.74
N ARG A 39 17.47 3.84 1.72
CA ARG A 39 16.48 3.69 0.64
C ARG A 39 16.70 2.40 -0.15
N ALA A 40 17.96 2.05 -0.41
CA ALA A 40 18.29 0.80 -1.12
C ALA A 40 17.91 -0.43 -0.31
N ASP A 41 17.98 -0.37 1.02
CA ASP A 41 17.68 -1.48 1.90
C ASP A 41 16.20 -1.59 2.28
N TYR A 42 15.38 -0.63 1.91
CA TYR A 42 14.00 -0.56 2.38
C TYR A 42 13.15 -1.76 1.92
N GLY A 43 13.37 -2.24 0.71
CA GLY A 43 12.68 -3.43 0.21
C GLY A 43 12.94 -4.65 1.08
N ARG A 44 14.20 -4.84 1.49
CA ARG A 44 14.58 -5.92 2.40
C ARG A 44 13.92 -5.74 3.76
N TRP A 45 13.92 -4.52 4.25
CA TRP A 45 13.29 -4.22 5.54
C TRP A 45 11.81 -4.59 5.53
N LEU A 46 11.09 -4.24 4.46
CA LEU A 46 9.68 -4.60 4.33
C LEU A 46 9.48 -6.11 4.30
N LEU A 47 10.31 -6.83 3.55
CA LEU A 47 10.23 -8.29 3.46
C LEU A 47 10.49 -8.96 4.82
N ASP A 48 11.38 -8.39 5.63
CA ASP A 48 11.74 -8.95 6.93
C ASP A 48 10.73 -8.61 8.03
N HIS A 49 10.01 -7.48 7.92
CA HIS A 49 9.16 -6.95 9.00
C HIS A 49 7.66 -6.97 8.69
N THR A 50 7.27 -7.20 7.44
CA THR A 50 5.85 -7.19 7.04
C THR A 50 5.56 -8.38 6.14
N LYS A 51 4.27 -8.65 5.94
CA LYS A 51 3.83 -9.64 4.97
C LYS A 51 3.71 -8.96 3.60
N VAL A 52 4.68 -9.22 2.73
CA VAL A 52 4.71 -8.61 1.41
C VAL A 52 4.08 -9.54 0.37
N THR A 53 3.12 -9.01 -0.37
CA THR A 53 2.52 -9.66 -1.52
C THR A 53 2.96 -8.92 -2.77
N ILE A 54 3.51 -9.65 -3.72
CA ILE A 54 3.96 -9.10 -4.99
C ILE A 54 2.84 -9.23 -6.02
N LEU A 55 2.62 -8.16 -6.77
CA LEU A 55 1.67 -8.14 -7.88
C LEU A 55 2.43 -8.37 -9.17
N HIS A 56 2.08 -9.46 -9.86
CA HIS A 56 2.67 -9.83 -11.15
C HIS A 56 1.64 -9.72 -12.26
N HIS A 57 2.05 -9.14 -13.36
CA HIS A 57 1.28 -9.08 -14.60
C HIS A 57 2.21 -9.46 -15.75
N GLU A 58 1.82 -10.47 -16.51
CA GLU A 58 2.62 -10.96 -17.64
C GLU A 58 4.07 -11.29 -17.21
N ARG A 59 4.22 -11.99 -16.09
CA ARG A 59 5.50 -12.43 -15.51
C ARG A 59 6.39 -11.27 -15.05
N GLN A 60 5.81 -10.07 -14.89
CA GLN A 60 6.55 -8.89 -14.48
C GLN A 60 6.01 -8.39 -13.15
N LEU A 61 6.91 -8.00 -12.25
CA LEU A 61 6.52 -7.35 -11.00
C LEU A 61 6.01 -5.95 -11.35
N VAL A 62 4.74 -5.68 -11.03
CA VAL A 62 4.12 -4.39 -11.32
C VAL A 62 3.78 -3.58 -10.07
N GLY A 63 3.89 -4.18 -8.90
CA GLY A 63 3.61 -3.50 -7.64
C GLY A 63 3.74 -4.44 -6.46
N PHE A 64 3.50 -3.91 -5.28
CA PHE A 64 3.53 -4.72 -4.05
C PHE A 64 2.61 -4.14 -2.99
N LEU A 65 2.19 -5.02 -2.09
CA LEU A 65 1.35 -4.71 -0.94
C LEU A 65 2.06 -5.24 0.30
N ALA A 66 2.32 -4.39 1.28
CA ALA A 66 2.95 -4.79 2.54
C ALA A 66 1.95 -4.60 3.68
N LEU A 67 1.64 -5.69 4.38
CA LEU A 67 0.70 -5.71 5.50
C LEU A 67 1.42 -6.03 6.80
N GLU A 68 1.15 -5.26 7.84
CA GLU A 68 1.50 -5.60 9.21
C GLU A 68 0.17 -5.81 9.95
N ASP A 69 -0.19 -7.06 10.19
CA ASP A 69 -1.53 -7.44 10.63
C ASP A 69 -2.58 -6.82 9.69
N ASN A 70 -3.53 -6.05 10.20
CA ASN A 70 -4.55 -5.39 9.39
C ASN A 70 -4.18 -3.96 8.98
N ILE A 71 -2.91 -3.60 9.11
CA ILE A 71 -2.42 -2.28 8.71
C ILE A 71 -1.73 -2.38 7.35
N VAL A 72 -2.18 -1.59 6.39
CA VAL A 72 -1.50 -1.48 5.10
C VAL A 72 -0.31 -0.53 5.28
N GLN A 73 0.88 -1.10 5.36
CA GLN A 73 2.12 -0.33 5.52
C GLN A 73 2.54 0.32 4.22
N SER A 74 2.37 -0.39 3.11
CA SER A 74 2.77 0.10 1.79
C SER A 74 1.92 -0.54 0.71
N LEU A 75 1.52 0.26 -0.27
CA LEU A 75 0.90 -0.20 -1.49
C LEU A 75 1.39 0.71 -2.61
N TYR A 76 2.16 0.17 -3.53
CA TYR A 76 2.71 0.94 -4.64
C TYR A 76 2.60 0.16 -5.94
N ILE A 77 2.21 0.87 -6.99
CA ILE A 77 2.16 0.34 -8.36
C ILE A 77 3.24 1.03 -9.18
N LYS A 78 4.00 0.25 -9.91
CA LYS A 78 5.08 0.72 -10.76
C LYS A 78 4.56 1.74 -11.77
N ALA A 79 5.33 2.79 -12.03
CA ALA A 79 5.00 3.76 -13.07
C ALA A 79 4.85 3.03 -14.41
N GLY A 80 3.84 3.41 -15.19
CA GLY A 80 3.49 2.72 -16.43
C GLY A 80 2.43 1.65 -16.27
N PHE A 81 2.18 1.18 -15.04
CA PHE A 81 1.13 0.19 -14.76
C PHE A 81 0.02 0.76 -13.90
N ARG A 82 0.03 2.07 -13.67
CA ARG A 82 -1.03 2.76 -12.93
C ARG A 82 -2.27 2.93 -13.79
N ARG A 83 -3.41 3.15 -13.14
CA ARG A 83 -4.73 3.35 -13.78
C ARG A 83 -5.22 2.15 -14.58
N LEU A 84 -4.69 0.97 -14.28
CA LEU A 84 -5.13 -0.29 -14.87
C LEU A 84 -5.96 -1.13 -13.89
N GLY A 85 -6.24 -0.58 -12.70
CA GLY A 85 -7.01 -1.27 -11.65
C GLY A 85 -6.19 -2.19 -10.77
N PHE A 86 -4.88 -2.21 -10.87
CA PHE A 86 -4.02 -3.09 -10.06
C PHE A 86 -4.02 -2.69 -8.59
N GLY A 87 -3.98 -1.39 -8.30
CA GLY A 87 -4.05 -0.92 -6.91
C GLY A 87 -5.37 -1.29 -6.24
N GLN A 88 -6.48 -1.13 -6.95
CA GLN A 88 -7.80 -1.53 -6.47
C GLN A 88 -7.86 -3.03 -6.20
N ALA A 89 -7.31 -3.84 -7.11
CA ALA A 89 -7.26 -5.30 -6.94
C ALA A 89 -6.46 -5.69 -5.69
N ALA A 90 -5.34 -5.00 -5.42
CA ALA A 90 -4.53 -5.24 -4.23
C ALA A 90 -5.29 -4.92 -2.95
N VAL A 91 -6.01 -3.80 -2.92
CA VAL A 91 -6.83 -3.44 -1.75
C VAL A 91 -7.94 -4.47 -1.52
N ARG A 92 -8.61 -4.89 -2.58
CA ARG A 92 -9.65 -5.92 -2.47
C ARG A 92 -9.08 -7.26 -1.97
N TYR A 93 -7.88 -7.60 -2.40
CA TYR A 93 -7.16 -8.77 -1.91
C TYR A 93 -6.93 -8.68 -0.40
N ALA A 94 -6.55 -7.52 0.10
CA ALA A 94 -6.38 -7.29 1.55
C ALA A 94 -7.74 -7.32 2.26
N GLN A 95 -8.78 -6.71 1.67
CA GLN A 95 -10.12 -6.68 2.26
C GLN A 95 -10.73 -8.07 2.40
N GLU A 96 -10.34 -9.02 1.57
CA GLU A 96 -10.79 -10.40 1.68
C GLU A 96 -10.18 -11.15 2.88
N GLN A 97 -9.05 -10.66 3.39
CA GLN A 97 -8.32 -11.31 4.49
C GLN A 97 -8.71 -10.79 5.87
N PHE A 98 -9.31 -9.61 5.96
CA PHE A 98 -9.61 -8.94 7.22
C PHE A 98 -11.00 -8.32 7.18
N ASN A 99 -11.62 -8.20 8.35
CA ASN A 99 -12.90 -7.49 8.49
C ASN A 99 -12.69 -5.98 8.68
N GLU A 100 -11.47 -5.56 8.90
CA GLU A 100 -11.11 -4.18 9.11
C GLU A 100 -9.69 -3.96 8.62
N LEU A 101 -9.46 -2.85 7.93
CA LEU A 101 -8.12 -2.42 7.49
C LEU A 101 -7.90 -0.98 7.91
N LYS A 102 -6.66 -0.68 8.28
CA LYS A 102 -6.23 0.68 8.60
C LYS A 102 -5.01 1.05 7.76
N LEU A 103 -4.86 2.32 7.48
CA LEU A 103 -3.67 2.85 6.82
C LEU A 103 -3.53 4.34 7.07
N TRP A 104 -2.30 4.82 6.99
CA TRP A 104 -1.98 6.24 7.10
C TRP A 104 -1.68 6.80 5.72
N VAL A 105 -2.22 7.98 5.43
CA VAL A 105 -1.99 8.71 4.18
C VAL A 105 -1.56 10.13 4.53
N PHE A 106 -0.51 10.63 3.90
CA PHE A 106 -0.12 12.02 4.08
C PHE A 106 -1.23 12.96 3.60
N GLN A 107 -1.47 14.04 4.35
CA GLN A 107 -2.48 15.02 3.97
C GLN A 107 -2.17 15.67 2.61
N ALA A 108 -0.89 15.75 2.25
CA ALA A 108 -0.46 16.27 0.95
C ALA A 108 -0.79 15.32 -0.21
N ASN A 109 -1.08 14.04 0.06
CA ASN A 109 -1.34 13.04 -0.97
C ASN A 109 -2.83 12.94 -1.29
N GLY A 110 -3.34 13.94 -2.01
CA GLY A 110 -4.77 13.99 -2.37
C GLY A 110 -5.22 12.82 -3.24
N ASP A 111 -4.36 12.35 -4.14
CA ASP A 111 -4.70 11.22 -5.03
C ASP A 111 -4.92 9.94 -4.23
N ALA A 112 -4.06 9.66 -3.25
CA ALA A 112 -4.22 8.50 -2.39
C ALA A 112 -5.50 8.60 -1.56
N GLN A 113 -5.80 9.79 -1.02
CA GLN A 113 -7.02 10.01 -0.25
C GLN A 113 -8.26 9.66 -1.07
N GLN A 114 -8.34 10.16 -2.31
CA GLN A 114 -9.46 9.85 -3.20
C GLN A 114 -9.54 8.38 -3.54
N PHE A 115 -8.39 7.76 -3.79
CA PHE A 115 -8.30 6.33 -4.10
C PHE A 115 -8.90 5.48 -2.98
N TYR A 116 -8.47 5.71 -1.75
CA TYR A 116 -8.96 4.92 -0.61
C TYR A 116 -10.42 5.24 -0.26
N GLN A 117 -10.84 6.49 -0.38
CA GLN A 117 -12.23 6.86 -0.14
C GLN A 117 -13.18 6.13 -1.09
N LYS A 118 -12.80 5.99 -2.36
CA LYS A 118 -13.60 5.26 -3.34
C LYS A 118 -13.72 3.76 -3.01
N LEU A 119 -12.77 3.24 -2.26
CA LEU A 119 -12.76 1.83 -1.84
C LEU A 119 -13.40 1.60 -0.48
N GLY A 120 -14.06 2.62 0.07
CA GLY A 120 -14.83 2.51 1.30
C GLY A 120 -14.09 2.88 2.57
N PHE A 121 -12.89 3.43 2.47
CA PHE A 121 -12.14 3.90 3.63
C PHE A 121 -12.65 5.27 4.05
N GLU A 122 -12.73 5.49 5.36
CA GLU A 122 -13.16 6.76 5.94
C GLU A 122 -12.06 7.30 6.85
N ALA A 123 -11.89 8.61 6.86
CA ALA A 123 -10.93 9.27 7.73
C ALA A 123 -11.37 9.11 9.20
N LEU A 124 -10.51 8.56 10.03
CA LEU A 124 -10.78 8.32 11.44
C LEU A 124 -10.17 9.39 12.33
N GLU A 125 -8.91 9.75 12.06
CA GLU A 125 -8.21 10.78 12.81
C GLU A 125 -7.09 11.39 11.98
N THR A 126 -6.57 12.52 12.40
CA THR A 126 -5.42 13.18 11.76
C THR A 126 -4.29 13.31 12.76
N SER A 127 -3.07 13.40 12.26
CA SER A 127 -1.91 13.74 13.09
C SER A 127 -1.12 14.88 12.47
N ASP A 128 -0.27 15.53 13.28
CA ASP A 128 0.61 16.60 12.80
C ASP A 128 1.92 16.06 12.22
N GLY A 129 2.12 14.75 12.23
CA GLY A 129 3.29 14.10 11.66
C GLY A 129 4.46 13.93 12.62
N GLN A 130 4.31 14.28 13.91
CA GLN A 130 5.42 14.16 14.87
C GLN A 130 5.91 12.72 15.02
N ASP A 131 5.01 11.74 14.85
CA ASP A 131 5.32 10.34 15.08
C ASP A 131 5.69 9.58 13.80
N ASN A 132 5.69 10.23 12.63
CA ASN A 132 6.13 9.57 11.40
C ASN A 132 7.52 10.04 10.98
N ASP A 133 8.18 9.25 10.14
CA ASP A 133 9.57 9.48 9.74
C ASP A 133 9.79 10.80 8.99
N TYR A 134 8.75 11.31 8.33
CA TYR A 134 8.86 12.48 7.47
C TYR A 134 8.45 13.77 8.15
N GLY A 135 7.84 13.69 9.34
CA GLY A 135 7.35 14.87 10.05
C GLY A 135 6.22 15.59 9.32
N LEU A 136 5.50 14.90 8.43
CA LEU A 136 4.42 15.47 7.64
C LEU A 136 3.06 15.08 8.20
N PRO A 137 2.09 16.01 8.21
CA PRO A 137 0.74 15.69 8.65
C PRO A 137 0.14 14.55 7.84
N ASP A 138 -0.53 13.63 8.52
CA ASP A 138 -1.16 12.48 7.91
C ASP A 138 -2.57 12.24 8.43
N ILE A 139 -3.25 11.27 7.84
CA ILE A 139 -4.63 10.91 8.15
C ILE A 139 -4.69 9.41 8.30
N LEU A 140 -5.29 8.94 9.39
CA LEU A 140 -5.60 7.52 9.57
C LEU A 140 -6.93 7.22 8.91
N TYR A 141 -6.91 6.31 7.94
CA TYR A 141 -8.10 5.82 7.27
C TYR A 141 -8.47 4.44 7.79
N LEU A 142 -9.78 4.20 7.88
CA LEU A 142 -10.34 2.94 8.34
C LEU A 142 -11.34 2.42 7.32
N TRP A 143 -11.23 1.15 6.99
CA TRP A 143 -12.25 0.40 6.26
C TRP A 143 -12.76 -0.71 7.15
N ARG A 144 -14.08 -0.90 7.19
CA ARG A 144 -14.74 -2.00 7.88
C ARG A 144 -15.67 -2.74 6.95
N LEU A 145 -15.64 -4.05 7.04
CA LEU A 145 -16.62 -4.88 6.37
C LEU A 145 -17.99 -4.61 6.99
N ASN A 146 -18.95 -4.11 6.19
CA ASN A 146 -20.28 -3.87 6.69
C ASN A 146 -21.06 -5.19 6.78
N HIS A 147 -22.13 -5.20 7.59
CA HIS A 147 -22.89 -6.40 7.85
C HIS A 147 -23.48 -7.03 6.57
N GLY A 148 -23.98 -6.22 5.64
CA GLY A 148 -24.50 -6.70 4.36
C GLY A 148 -23.42 -7.38 3.52
N SER A 149 -22.24 -6.77 3.44
CA SER A 149 -21.11 -7.35 2.72
C SER A 149 -20.64 -8.66 3.36
N TYR A 150 -20.64 -8.72 4.68
CA TYR A 150 -20.29 -9.95 5.40
C TYR A 150 -21.25 -11.10 5.06
N LEU A 151 -22.55 -10.85 5.11
CA LEU A 151 -23.56 -11.85 4.77
C LEU A 151 -23.39 -12.34 3.32
N GLN A 152 -23.15 -11.42 2.41
CA GLN A 152 -22.94 -11.77 1.01
C GLN A 152 -21.71 -12.67 0.82
N ARG A 153 -20.62 -12.36 1.50
CA ARG A 153 -19.40 -13.18 1.47
C ARG A 153 -19.67 -14.59 2.04
N THR A 154 -20.42 -14.68 3.12
CA THR A 154 -20.76 -15.95 3.74
C THR A 154 -21.57 -16.82 2.80
N VAL A 155 -22.51 -16.23 2.07
CA VAL A 155 -23.38 -16.95 1.12
C VAL A 155 -22.57 -17.41 -0.10
N ASN A 156 -21.67 -16.57 -0.60
CA ASN A 156 -20.92 -16.83 -1.84
C ASN A 156 -19.60 -17.55 -1.59
N GLY A 157 -19.17 -17.57 -0.37
CA GLY A 157 -17.88 -18.14 -0.02
C GLY A 157 -17.96 -19.56 0.39
#